data_d4021ddaa65b49fea08e877c6b818605
#
_entry.id   d4021ddaa65b49fea08e877c6b818605
#
_cell.length_a   1.000
_cell.length_b   1.000
_cell.length_c   1.000
_cell.angle_alpha   90.00
_cell.angle_beta   90.00
_cell.angle_gamma   90.00
#
_symmetry.space_group_name_H-M   'P 1'
#
loop_
_entity.id
_entity.type
_entity.pdbx_description
1 polymer ?
#
loop_
_entity_poly.entity_id
_entity_poly.type
_entity_poly.pdbx_seq_one_letter_code
_entity_poly.pdbx_strand_id
1 'polypeptide(L)'
;SAMAWTANGTGGSVDLGGTLTPADVITPWEVKVGDAVTGLDAQIQKGQKVVDVAVNKAIPVLGIRTIASTAFQGQPGISPQIDYGNAVNVDAFENGRAPVTLEVKDDTNAKIGTLTTSLGASALVSVKGPWSGFNHSYSDTAGQGFFGGLPKNKAQTPDENIAFNVMPEVANHYIDQGVGYSEVGVTTEFANTEATYSGYYGAGIEQGKTIKITLDQAASGDAPIQWKASLPVTVSYQ
;
A
#
# COMPACT_ATOMS: atom_id res chain seq x y z
N SER A 1 19.64 24.70 43.44
CA SER A 1 20.76 25.00 44.34
C SER A 1 22.10 24.79 43.66
N ALA A 2 23.07 25.61 43.98
CA ALA A 2 24.41 25.42 43.48
C ALA A 2 25.05 24.18 44.09
N MET A 3 25.70 23.41 43.23
CA MET A 3 26.46 22.25 43.66
C MET A 3 27.80 22.70 44.22
N ALA A 4 28.19 22.17 45.39
CA ALA A 4 29.46 22.44 46.02
C ALA A 4 30.57 21.55 45.43
N TRP A 5 31.78 22.11 45.33
CA TRP A 5 32.97 21.34 45.04
C TRP A 5 33.33 20.46 46.22
N THR A 6 33.53 19.18 45.96
CA THR A 6 33.81 18.17 46.98
C THR A 6 35.26 17.68 46.79
N ALA A 7 36.15 17.94 47.80
CA ALA A 7 37.49 17.38 47.79
C ALA A 7 37.44 15.84 47.82
N ASN A 8 38.23 15.19 46.97
CA ASN A 8 38.20 13.74 46.78
C ASN A 8 36.83 13.19 46.39
N GLY A 9 36.04 14.01 45.75
CA GLY A 9 34.69 13.60 45.26
C GLY A 9 34.76 12.42 44.31
N THR A 10 33.71 11.57 44.31
CA THR A 10 33.60 10.40 43.49
C THR A 10 32.51 10.50 42.40
N GLY A 11 31.97 11.69 42.27
CA GLY A 11 30.90 11.92 41.27
C GLY A 11 29.51 11.73 41.83
N GLY A 12 28.58 11.61 40.98
CA GLY A 12 27.16 11.42 41.23
C GLY A 12 26.37 11.29 39.95
N SER A 13 25.11 11.61 39.97
CA SER A 13 24.27 11.63 38.78
C SER A 13 23.54 12.95 38.63
N VAL A 14 23.29 13.34 37.41
CA VAL A 14 22.45 14.48 37.06
C VAL A 14 21.15 13.93 36.49
N ASP A 15 20.05 14.32 37.10
CA ASP A 15 18.73 13.91 36.62
C ASP A 15 18.28 14.84 35.48
N LEU A 16 17.79 14.22 34.42
CA LEU A 16 17.24 14.94 33.27
C LEU A 16 15.81 14.46 33.07
N GLY A 17 14.92 15.37 32.77
CA GLY A 17 13.52 15.02 32.55
C GLY A 17 12.80 16.10 31.77
N GLY A 18 11.68 15.72 31.22
CA GLY A 18 10.82 16.60 30.44
C GLY A 18 9.59 15.84 29.99
N THR A 19 8.79 16.48 29.15
CA THR A 19 7.57 15.91 28.61
C THR A 19 7.67 15.81 27.11
N LEU A 20 7.32 14.64 26.56
CA LEU A 20 7.16 14.44 25.12
C LEU A 20 5.66 14.39 24.84
N THR A 21 5.16 15.38 24.12
CA THR A 21 3.74 15.49 23.80
C THR A 21 3.53 15.02 22.36
N PRO A 22 2.75 13.93 22.15
CA PRO A 22 2.41 13.51 20.79
C PRO A 22 1.60 14.57 20.07
N ALA A 23 1.92 14.78 18.81
CA ALA A 23 1.15 15.65 17.92
C ALA A 23 0.69 14.86 16.69
N ASP A 24 -0.46 15.22 16.14
CA ASP A 24 -0.96 14.62 14.91
C ASP A 24 -0.04 14.96 13.74
N VAL A 25 0.18 13.98 12.85
CA VAL A 25 0.88 14.20 11.59
C VAL A 25 -0.11 14.80 10.60
N ILE A 26 0.20 16.00 10.08
CA ILE A 26 -0.60 16.64 9.05
C ILE A 26 0.08 16.39 7.71
N THR A 27 -0.64 15.71 6.80
CA THR A 27 -0.17 15.42 5.45
C THR A 27 -1.15 15.92 4.41
N PRO A 28 -0.71 16.08 3.14
CA PRO A 28 -1.63 16.44 2.06
C PRO A 28 -2.46 15.26 1.54
N TRP A 29 -2.33 14.07 2.13
CA TRP A 29 -2.90 12.83 1.62
C TRP A 29 -4.18 12.43 2.33
N GLU A 30 -5.08 11.80 1.58
CA GLU A 30 -6.20 11.04 2.10
C GLU A 30 -6.15 9.61 1.59
N VAL A 31 -6.66 8.68 2.39
CA VAL A 31 -6.54 7.24 2.19
C VAL A 31 -7.92 6.59 2.20
N LYS A 32 -8.14 5.68 1.27
CA LYS A 32 -9.35 4.85 1.24
C LYS A 32 -8.96 3.38 1.13
N VAL A 33 -9.46 2.58 2.05
CA VAL A 33 -9.39 1.12 1.97
C VAL A 33 -10.62 0.62 1.23
N GLY A 34 -10.46 -0.37 0.38
CA GLY A 34 -11.56 -0.93 -0.41
C GLY A 34 -12.67 -1.53 0.45
N ASP A 35 -13.88 -1.53 -0.09
CA ASP A 35 -15.05 -2.11 0.57
C ASP A 35 -14.95 -3.64 0.62
N ALA A 36 -15.63 -4.24 1.59
CA ALA A 36 -15.78 -5.69 1.62
C ALA A 36 -16.49 -6.19 0.36
N VAL A 37 -16.02 -7.31 -0.18
CA VAL A 37 -16.59 -7.93 -1.36
C VAL A 37 -17.18 -9.28 -0.97
N THR A 38 -18.42 -9.51 -1.34
CA THR A 38 -19.15 -10.77 -1.16
C THR A 38 -19.57 -11.32 -2.52
N GLY A 39 -20.06 -12.56 -2.55
CA GLY A 39 -20.50 -13.16 -3.80
C GLY A 39 -19.36 -13.62 -4.72
N LEU A 40 -18.18 -13.80 -4.16
CA LEU A 40 -17.07 -14.44 -4.88
C LEU A 40 -17.27 -15.94 -4.83
N ASP A 41 -18.20 -16.42 -5.66
CA ASP A 41 -18.72 -17.78 -5.61
C ASP A 41 -18.08 -18.65 -6.68
N ALA A 42 -17.92 -19.93 -6.37
CA ALA A 42 -17.50 -20.94 -7.30
C ALA A 42 -18.05 -22.31 -6.89
N GLN A 43 -18.07 -23.23 -7.83
CA GLN A 43 -18.43 -24.62 -7.54
C GLN A 43 -17.16 -25.43 -7.30
N ILE A 44 -17.22 -26.28 -6.28
CA ILE A 44 -16.17 -27.26 -5.99
C ILE A 44 -16.79 -28.64 -5.95
N GLN A 45 -16.15 -29.61 -6.61
CA GLN A 45 -16.59 -30.98 -6.59
C GLN A 45 -16.17 -31.68 -5.29
N LYS A 46 -17.00 -32.62 -4.81
CA LYS A 46 -16.63 -33.47 -3.67
C LYS A 46 -15.33 -34.19 -3.94
N GLY A 47 -14.41 -34.16 -2.96
CA GLY A 47 -13.09 -34.76 -3.08
C GLY A 47 -12.01 -33.79 -3.60
N GLN A 48 -12.40 -32.63 -4.12
CA GLN A 48 -11.44 -31.62 -4.58
C GLN A 48 -11.01 -30.72 -3.43
N LYS A 49 -9.76 -30.23 -3.50
CA LYS A 49 -9.20 -29.25 -2.56
C LYS A 49 -9.03 -27.87 -3.19
N VAL A 50 -8.85 -27.80 -4.50
CA VAL A 50 -8.51 -26.56 -5.20
C VAL A 50 -9.70 -26.09 -6.01
N VAL A 51 -9.99 -24.80 -5.87
CA VAL A 51 -11.02 -24.14 -6.66
C VAL A 51 -10.54 -22.78 -7.12
N ASP A 52 -10.85 -22.41 -8.36
CA ASP A 52 -10.58 -21.10 -8.92
C ASP A 52 -11.85 -20.25 -8.90
N VAL A 53 -11.73 -19.05 -8.35
CA VAL A 53 -12.80 -18.06 -8.34
C VAL A 53 -12.44 -16.97 -9.32
N ALA A 54 -13.30 -16.74 -10.31
CA ALA A 54 -13.08 -15.68 -11.30
C ALA A 54 -13.33 -14.30 -10.69
N VAL A 55 -12.46 -13.35 -11.00
CA VAL A 55 -12.63 -11.94 -10.64
C VAL A 55 -13.27 -11.22 -11.82
N ASN A 56 -14.58 -11.09 -11.80
CA ASN A 56 -15.35 -10.49 -12.90
C ASN A 56 -15.36 -8.97 -12.88
N LYS A 57 -15.02 -8.37 -11.75
CA LYS A 57 -14.94 -6.94 -11.52
C LYS A 57 -13.73 -6.69 -10.63
N ALA A 58 -12.95 -5.65 -10.92
CA ALA A 58 -11.82 -5.29 -10.10
C ALA A 58 -12.21 -5.11 -8.63
N ILE A 59 -11.35 -5.57 -7.73
CA ILE A 59 -11.52 -5.47 -6.27
C ILE A 59 -10.55 -4.42 -5.76
N PRO A 60 -11.00 -3.19 -5.45
CA PRO A 60 -10.13 -2.17 -4.87
C PRO A 60 -9.63 -2.60 -3.49
N VAL A 61 -8.35 -2.35 -3.22
CA VAL A 61 -7.74 -2.65 -1.92
C VAL A 61 -7.33 -1.38 -1.20
N LEU A 62 -6.59 -0.50 -1.86
CA LEU A 62 -6.07 0.72 -1.27
C LEU A 62 -5.98 1.83 -2.31
N GLY A 63 -6.44 3.01 -1.95
CA GLY A 63 -6.23 4.24 -2.71
C GLY A 63 -5.61 5.31 -1.82
N ILE A 64 -4.68 6.07 -2.37
CA ILE A 64 -4.08 7.24 -1.74
C ILE A 64 -4.08 8.37 -2.76
N ARG A 65 -4.63 9.52 -2.38
CA ARG A 65 -4.67 10.70 -3.24
C ARG A 65 -4.51 11.96 -2.40
N THR A 66 -4.32 13.08 -3.04
CA THR A 66 -4.27 14.36 -2.33
C THR A 66 -5.66 14.77 -1.83
N ILE A 67 -5.72 15.40 -0.65
CA ILE A 67 -6.97 15.93 -0.09
C ILE A 67 -7.54 17.02 -0.99
N ALA A 68 -6.67 17.92 -1.49
CA ALA A 68 -7.06 18.99 -2.41
C ALA A 68 -6.73 18.64 -3.85
N SER A 69 -7.49 19.23 -4.79
CA SER A 69 -7.22 19.10 -6.24
C SER A 69 -6.14 20.07 -6.73
N THR A 70 -5.22 20.42 -5.85
CA THR A 70 -4.08 21.31 -6.13
C THR A 70 -2.78 20.62 -5.73
N ALA A 71 -1.67 21.04 -6.33
CA ALA A 71 -0.36 20.56 -5.93
C ALA A 71 -0.02 21.06 -4.51
N PHE A 72 0.75 20.26 -3.80
CA PHE A 72 1.26 20.63 -2.46
C PHE A 72 2.76 20.89 -2.52
N GLN A 73 3.24 21.74 -1.62
CA GLN A 73 4.68 21.97 -1.48
C GLN A 73 5.34 20.81 -0.75
N GLY A 74 6.51 20.39 -1.24
CA GLY A 74 7.31 19.34 -0.61
C GLY A 74 7.74 19.71 0.80
N GLN A 75 7.78 18.71 1.66
CA GLN A 75 8.31 18.82 3.03
C GLN A 75 8.70 17.44 3.55
N PRO A 76 9.69 17.34 4.45
CA PRO A 76 10.04 16.07 5.07
C PRO A 76 8.87 15.47 5.86
N GLY A 77 8.78 14.15 5.92
CA GLY A 77 7.86 13.44 6.80
C GLY A 77 6.46 13.17 6.25
N ILE A 78 6.18 13.50 5.00
CA ILE A 78 4.85 13.34 4.40
C ILE A 78 4.76 12.25 3.34
N SER A 79 5.81 11.47 3.16
CA SER A 79 5.83 10.40 2.16
C SER A 79 5.02 9.19 2.63
N PRO A 80 3.94 8.78 1.92
CA PRO A 80 3.16 7.62 2.32
C PRO A 80 3.98 6.34 2.26
N GLN A 81 3.87 5.53 3.32
CA GLN A 81 4.47 4.21 3.45
C GLN A 81 3.36 3.20 3.62
N ILE A 82 3.44 2.07 2.94
CA ILE A 82 2.38 1.07 2.88
C ILE A 82 2.87 -0.24 3.48
N ASP A 83 2.02 -0.85 4.29
CA ASP A 83 2.27 -2.17 4.86
C ASP A 83 1.04 -3.06 4.63
N TYR A 84 1.21 -4.11 3.85
CA TYR A 84 0.20 -5.15 3.63
C TYR A 84 0.43 -6.36 4.54
N GLY A 85 1.22 -6.22 5.59
CA GLY A 85 1.65 -7.33 6.43
C GLY A 85 2.49 -8.32 5.62
N ASN A 86 2.31 -9.59 5.91
CA ASN A 86 2.99 -10.66 5.16
C ASN A 86 2.15 -11.18 3.99
N ALA A 87 1.01 -10.54 3.69
CA ALA A 87 0.08 -11.04 2.69
C ALA A 87 0.55 -10.81 1.25
N VAL A 88 1.27 -9.72 1.00
CA VAL A 88 1.78 -9.35 -0.33
C VAL A 88 3.29 -9.50 -0.37
N ASN A 89 3.79 -10.28 -1.32
CA ASN A 89 5.24 -10.40 -1.55
C ASN A 89 5.73 -9.24 -2.42
N VAL A 90 6.08 -8.13 -1.77
CA VAL A 90 6.49 -6.89 -2.44
C VAL A 90 7.80 -7.07 -3.23
N ASP A 91 8.68 -7.98 -2.79
CA ASP A 91 9.94 -8.26 -3.49
C ASP A 91 9.73 -9.01 -4.81
N ALA A 92 8.55 -9.59 -5.02
CA ALA A 92 8.21 -10.36 -6.21
C ALA A 92 7.29 -9.62 -7.19
N PHE A 93 7.22 -8.30 -7.12
CA PHE A 93 6.52 -7.53 -8.14
C PHE A 93 7.08 -7.79 -9.54
N GLU A 94 6.20 -8.07 -10.49
CA GLU A 94 6.49 -8.14 -11.91
C GLU A 94 5.50 -7.27 -12.67
N ASN A 95 5.99 -6.29 -13.38
CA ASN A 95 5.17 -5.36 -14.17
C ASN A 95 3.97 -4.80 -13.37
N GLY A 96 4.22 -4.44 -12.11
CA GLY A 96 3.20 -3.87 -11.23
C GLY A 96 2.28 -4.88 -10.53
N ARG A 97 2.52 -6.17 -10.63
CA ARG A 97 1.72 -7.22 -9.97
C ARG A 97 2.58 -8.01 -9.01
N ALA A 98 2.04 -8.25 -7.82
CA ALA A 98 2.72 -9.00 -6.77
C ALA A 98 1.85 -10.16 -6.26
N PRO A 99 2.46 -11.29 -5.87
CA PRO A 99 1.72 -12.41 -5.30
C PRO A 99 1.09 -12.07 -3.96
N VAL A 100 -0.14 -12.52 -3.78
CA VAL A 100 -0.90 -12.40 -2.52
C VAL A 100 -1.17 -13.79 -1.97
N THR A 101 -0.98 -13.96 -0.66
CA THR A 101 -1.33 -15.18 0.05
C THR A 101 -2.08 -14.83 1.32
N LEU A 102 -3.28 -15.38 1.49
CA LEU A 102 -4.14 -15.12 2.64
C LEU A 102 -4.61 -16.44 3.24
N GLU A 103 -4.87 -16.44 4.56
CA GLU A 103 -5.63 -17.50 5.19
C GLU A 103 -7.09 -17.41 4.79
N VAL A 104 -7.71 -18.55 4.52
CA VAL A 104 -9.15 -18.67 4.29
C VAL A 104 -9.78 -19.25 5.55
N LYS A 105 -10.81 -18.58 6.03
CA LYS A 105 -11.57 -18.97 7.23
C LYS A 105 -13.02 -19.23 6.86
N ASP A 106 -13.66 -20.07 7.65
CA ASP A 106 -15.11 -20.28 7.59
C ASP A 106 -15.87 -19.23 8.41
N ASP A 107 -17.19 -19.37 8.50
CA ASP A 107 -18.05 -18.47 9.25
C ASP A 107 -17.87 -18.55 10.78
N THR A 108 -17.15 -19.55 11.28
CA THR A 108 -16.78 -19.69 12.69
C THR A 108 -15.36 -19.16 12.99
N ASN A 109 -14.71 -18.54 12.02
CA ASN A 109 -13.31 -18.08 12.06
C ASN A 109 -12.26 -19.20 12.12
N ALA A 110 -12.64 -20.44 11.86
CA ALA A 110 -11.68 -21.53 11.73
C ALA A 110 -10.95 -21.44 10.38
N LYS A 111 -9.64 -21.65 10.38
CA LYS A 111 -8.85 -21.72 9.14
C LYS A 111 -9.22 -23.00 8.40
N ILE A 112 -9.64 -22.85 7.15
CA ILE A 112 -10.03 -23.95 6.27
C ILE A 112 -9.19 -24.05 5.00
N GLY A 113 -8.31 -23.10 4.73
CA GLY A 113 -7.48 -23.14 3.53
C GLY A 113 -6.61 -21.92 3.36
N THR A 114 -6.09 -21.81 2.15
CA THR A 114 -5.21 -20.72 1.72
C THR A 114 -5.70 -20.17 0.39
N LEU A 115 -5.66 -18.84 0.27
CA LEU A 115 -6.00 -18.12 -0.95
C LEU A 115 -4.74 -17.54 -1.55
N THR A 116 -4.58 -17.68 -2.87
CA THR A 116 -3.55 -17.01 -3.64
C THR A 116 -4.16 -16.23 -4.80
N THR A 117 -3.61 -15.06 -5.06
CA THR A 117 -4.00 -14.21 -6.18
C THR A 117 -2.87 -13.24 -6.48
N SER A 118 -3.13 -12.19 -7.26
CA SER A 118 -2.17 -11.11 -7.48
C SER A 118 -2.78 -9.76 -7.15
N LEU A 119 -1.96 -8.88 -6.57
CA LEU A 119 -2.28 -7.48 -6.35
C LEU A 119 -1.63 -6.66 -7.45
N GLY A 120 -2.42 -5.91 -8.21
CA GLY A 120 -1.91 -4.90 -9.12
C GLY A 120 -1.80 -3.56 -8.40
N ALA A 121 -0.70 -2.83 -8.61
CA ALA A 121 -0.48 -1.54 -8.01
C ALA A 121 0.31 -0.62 -8.94
N SER A 122 -0.04 0.66 -8.94
CA SER A 122 0.74 1.70 -9.60
C SER A 122 0.54 3.04 -8.92
N ALA A 123 1.45 3.96 -9.22
CA ALA A 123 1.39 5.34 -8.77
C ALA A 123 1.81 6.27 -9.90
N LEU A 124 1.15 7.43 -9.97
CA LEU A 124 1.49 8.51 -10.87
C LEU A 124 1.81 9.74 -10.05
N VAL A 125 2.90 10.42 -10.37
CA VAL A 125 3.38 11.60 -9.64
C VAL A 125 3.80 12.68 -10.62
N SER A 126 3.37 13.92 -10.36
CA SER A 126 3.88 15.11 -11.02
C SER A 126 4.72 15.94 -10.06
N VAL A 127 5.82 16.47 -10.58
CA VAL A 127 6.76 17.34 -9.85
C VAL A 127 6.98 18.60 -10.66
N LYS A 128 6.94 19.74 -10.01
CA LYS A 128 7.30 21.03 -10.61
C LYS A 128 8.22 21.78 -9.68
N GLY A 129 9.42 22.11 -10.17
CA GLY A 129 10.44 22.78 -9.38
C GLY A 129 11.79 22.77 -10.08
N PRO A 130 12.89 22.58 -9.36
CA PRO A 130 14.22 22.50 -9.96
C PRO A 130 14.32 21.39 -11.01
N TRP A 131 13.58 20.31 -10.85
CA TRP A 131 13.29 19.30 -11.84
C TRP A 131 11.78 19.20 -12.03
N SER A 132 11.31 19.07 -13.26
CA SER A 132 9.88 19.04 -13.57
C SER A 132 9.54 17.88 -14.51
N GLY A 133 8.45 17.20 -14.22
CA GLY A 133 7.95 16.10 -15.02
C GLY A 133 6.89 15.29 -14.29
N PHE A 134 6.17 14.42 -15.02
CA PHE A 134 5.33 13.42 -14.38
C PHE A 134 5.80 12.02 -14.77
N ASN A 135 5.57 11.05 -13.90
CA ASN A 135 6.13 9.71 -14.04
C ASN A 135 5.28 8.63 -13.38
N HIS A 136 5.50 7.40 -13.82
CA HIS A 136 5.11 6.21 -13.08
C HIS A 136 6.20 5.89 -12.05
N SER A 137 5.80 5.58 -10.83
CA SER A 137 6.73 5.45 -9.71
C SER A 137 7.03 4.00 -9.35
N TYR A 138 8.24 3.78 -8.87
CA TYR A 138 8.61 2.62 -8.07
C TYR A 138 9.17 3.10 -6.73
N SER A 139 9.47 2.19 -5.81
CA SER A 139 9.95 2.54 -4.49
C SER A 139 10.80 1.42 -3.93
N ASP A 140 12.11 1.65 -3.79
CA ASP A 140 13.08 0.65 -3.34
C ASP A 140 13.62 0.90 -1.93
N THR A 141 13.34 2.06 -1.35
CA THR A 141 13.90 2.49 -0.07
C THR A 141 12.82 3.14 0.79
N ALA A 142 12.79 2.80 2.08
CA ALA A 142 11.88 3.44 3.03
C ALA A 142 12.07 4.97 3.01
N GLY A 143 10.96 5.70 3.07
CA GLY A 143 10.92 7.16 2.90
C GLY A 143 10.57 7.62 1.49
N GLN A 144 10.72 6.78 0.51
CA GLN A 144 10.21 7.04 -0.84
C GLN A 144 8.69 6.84 -0.90
N GLY A 145 8.04 7.58 -1.76
CA GLY A 145 6.59 7.56 -1.90
C GLY A 145 6.05 6.17 -2.23
N PHE A 146 5.08 5.76 -1.43
CA PHE A 146 4.35 4.50 -1.57
C PHE A 146 5.23 3.26 -1.36
N PHE A 147 6.35 3.41 -0.64
CA PHE A 147 7.21 2.29 -0.27
C PHE A 147 6.40 1.21 0.45
N GLY A 148 6.62 -0.05 0.07
CA GLY A 148 5.87 -1.20 0.57
C GLY A 148 4.65 -1.55 -0.27
N GLY A 149 4.23 -0.69 -1.20
CA GLY A 149 3.09 -0.90 -2.08
C GLY A 149 3.40 -0.86 -3.58
N LEU A 150 4.65 -0.66 -3.95
CA LEU A 150 5.12 -0.58 -5.34
C LEU A 150 6.28 -1.54 -5.59
N PRO A 151 6.58 -1.83 -6.87
CA PRO A 151 7.81 -2.54 -7.21
C PRO A 151 9.04 -1.87 -6.60
N LYS A 152 9.98 -2.67 -6.14
CA LYS A 152 11.28 -2.19 -5.64
C LYS A 152 12.33 -2.09 -6.74
N ASN A 153 11.96 -2.36 -7.98
CA ASN A 153 12.86 -2.36 -9.13
C ASN A 153 12.25 -1.55 -10.26
N LYS A 154 13.02 -0.63 -10.79
CA LYS A 154 12.61 0.20 -11.93
C LYS A 154 12.09 -0.64 -13.10
N ALA A 155 12.73 -1.76 -13.39
CA ALA A 155 12.36 -2.64 -14.51
C ALA A 155 10.97 -3.28 -14.33
N GLN A 156 10.44 -3.34 -13.13
CA GLN A 156 9.12 -3.91 -12.83
C GLN A 156 8.03 -2.86 -12.66
N THR A 157 8.35 -1.59 -12.87
CA THR A 157 7.37 -0.51 -12.85
C THR A 157 6.45 -0.64 -14.07
N PRO A 158 5.12 -0.70 -13.88
CA PRO A 158 4.20 -0.76 -15.01
C PRO A 158 4.11 0.60 -15.70
N ASP A 159 3.91 0.61 -17.01
CA ASP A 159 3.51 1.78 -17.78
C ASP A 159 1.99 1.90 -17.91
N GLU A 160 1.27 0.85 -17.51
CA GLU A 160 -0.18 0.86 -17.41
C GLU A 160 -0.65 1.62 -16.17
N ASN A 161 -1.81 2.26 -16.27
CA ASN A 161 -2.42 2.93 -15.12
C ASN A 161 -3.27 1.94 -14.31
N ILE A 162 -2.62 1.02 -13.62
CA ILE A 162 -3.27 -0.01 -12.81
C ILE A 162 -4.12 0.65 -11.72
N ALA A 163 -3.62 1.71 -11.09
CA ALA A 163 -4.32 2.44 -10.03
C ALA A 163 -5.69 2.92 -10.51
N PHE A 164 -5.75 3.52 -11.69
CA PHE A 164 -7.02 3.97 -12.29
C PHE A 164 -7.93 2.78 -12.60
N ASN A 165 -7.39 1.69 -13.10
CA ASN A 165 -8.18 0.52 -13.48
C ASN A 165 -8.83 -0.16 -12.27
N VAL A 166 -8.17 -0.17 -11.11
CA VAL A 166 -8.71 -0.83 -9.90
C VAL A 166 -9.47 0.12 -8.98
N MET A 167 -9.18 1.42 -9.01
CA MET A 167 -9.84 2.43 -8.18
C MET A 167 -9.82 3.80 -8.89
N PRO A 168 -10.69 4.03 -9.90
CA PRO A 168 -10.63 5.23 -10.75
C PRO A 168 -10.63 6.54 -9.99
N GLU A 169 -11.30 6.61 -8.84
CA GLU A 169 -11.44 7.82 -8.03
C GLU A 169 -10.11 8.35 -7.46
N VAL A 170 -9.04 7.54 -7.45
CA VAL A 170 -7.72 8.03 -6.98
C VAL A 170 -7.16 9.14 -7.87
N ALA A 171 -7.59 9.19 -9.13
CA ALA A 171 -7.13 10.19 -10.09
C ALA A 171 -7.91 11.51 -10.03
N ASN A 172 -9.01 11.60 -9.27
CA ASN A 172 -9.91 12.75 -9.31
C ASN A 172 -9.28 14.07 -8.82
N HIS A 173 -8.27 14.00 -7.95
CA HIS A 173 -7.58 15.18 -7.41
C HIS A 173 -6.21 15.41 -8.06
N TYR A 174 -5.81 14.55 -8.99
CA TYR A 174 -4.51 14.65 -9.63
C TYR A 174 -4.46 15.78 -10.63
N ILE A 175 -3.36 16.53 -10.60
CA ILE A 175 -3.02 17.52 -11.64
C ILE A 175 -1.60 17.28 -12.12
N ASP A 176 -1.36 17.44 -13.43
CA ASP A 176 -0.02 17.28 -14.01
C ASP A 176 0.83 18.54 -13.90
N GLN A 177 0.28 19.63 -13.38
CA GLN A 177 0.94 20.93 -13.21
C GLN A 177 1.48 21.54 -14.53
N GLY A 178 0.99 21.09 -15.68
CA GLY A 178 1.48 21.54 -16.98
C GLY A 178 2.86 21.01 -17.36
N VAL A 179 3.40 20.03 -16.62
CA VAL A 179 4.71 19.43 -16.90
C VAL A 179 4.56 18.28 -17.90
N GLY A 180 5.65 17.97 -18.59
CA GLY A 180 5.68 16.89 -19.56
C GLY A 180 5.92 15.51 -18.93
N TYR A 181 5.61 14.47 -19.69
CA TYR A 181 5.93 13.10 -19.31
C TYR A 181 7.45 12.91 -19.23
N SER A 182 7.90 12.30 -18.16
CA SER A 182 9.30 12.04 -17.89
C SER A 182 9.67 10.60 -18.28
N GLU A 183 9.27 9.63 -17.48
CA GLU A 183 9.57 8.22 -17.75
C GLU A 183 8.78 7.27 -16.87
N VAL A 184 8.84 5.97 -17.20
CA VAL A 184 8.43 4.88 -16.32
C VAL A 184 9.58 4.56 -15.38
N GLY A 185 9.31 4.53 -14.07
CA GLY A 185 10.29 4.11 -13.08
C GLY A 185 11.11 5.24 -12.50
N VAL A 186 10.45 6.13 -11.76
CA VAL A 186 11.09 7.20 -10.98
C VAL A 186 10.64 7.07 -9.52
N THR A 187 11.55 7.36 -8.59
CA THR A 187 11.23 7.44 -7.16
C THR A 187 11.02 8.90 -6.75
N THR A 188 10.23 9.13 -5.70
CA THR A 188 10.09 10.46 -5.10
C THR A 188 9.93 10.34 -3.59
N GLU A 189 10.46 11.31 -2.85
CA GLU A 189 10.31 11.39 -1.40
C GLU A 189 9.32 12.48 -0.97
N PHE A 190 8.80 13.29 -1.91
CA PHE A 190 7.92 14.42 -1.64
C PHE A 190 8.51 15.45 -0.69
N ALA A 191 9.83 15.51 -0.58
CA ALA A 191 10.53 16.23 0.48
C ALA A 191 11.18 17.55 0.04
N ASN A 192 11.30 17.81 -1.26
CA ASN A 192 11.96 19.02 -1.75
C ASN A 192 11.07 20.24 -1.52
N THR A 193 11.51 21.13 -0.63
CA THR A 193 10.76 22.34 -0.26
C THR A 193 10.68 23.39 -1.37
N GLU A 194 11.47 23.23 -2.45
CA GLU A 194 11.43 24.10 -3.64
C GLU A 194 10.57 23.53 -4.76
N ALA A 195 9.93 22.39 -4.53
CA ALA A 195 9.08 21.71 -5.51
C ALA A 195 7.64 21.60 -5.02
N THR A 196 6.73 21.51 -5.99
CA THR A 196 5.33 21.15 -5.76
C THR A 196 5.01 19.80 -6.38
N TYR A 197 4.14 19.06 -5.73
CA TYR A 197 3.81 17.68 -6.11
C TYR A 197 2.31 17.48 -6.18
N SER A 198 1.90 16.60 -7.06
CA SER A 198 0.59 15.96 -7.07
C SER A 198 0.79 14.48 -7.41
N GLY A 199 -0.08 13.62 -6.94
CA GLY A 199 0.08 12.22 -7.23
C GLY A 199 -1.01 11.37 -6.61
N TYR A 200 -1.00 10.09 -6.98
CA TYR A 200 -1.89 9.09 -6.41
C TYR A 200 -1.28 7.71 -6.51
N TYR A 201 -1.78 6.83 -5.68
CA TYR A 201 -1.50 5.40 -5.65
C TYR A 201 -2.82 4.65 -5.65
N GLY A 202 -2.87 3.53 -6.33
CA GLY A 202 -3.98 2.60 -6.24
C GLY A 202 -3.51 1.17 -6.37
N ALA A 203 -4.14 0.29 -5.60
CA ALA A 203 -3.87 -1.13 -5.62
C ALA A 203 -5.18 -1.92 -5.49
N GLY A 204 -5.22 -3.07 -6.15
CA GLY A 204 -6.36 -3.95 -6.10
C GLY A 204 -6.14 -5.23 -6.87
N ILE A 205 -7.13 -6.11 -6.82
CA ILE A 205 -7.15 -7.32 -7.63
C ILE A 205 -7.84 -6.96 -8.94
N GLU A 206 -7.12 -7.11 -10.03
CA GLU A 206 -7.60 -6.67 -11.34
C GLU A 206 -8.69 -7.59 -11.89
N GLN A 207 -9.61 -7.01 -12.65
CA GLN A 207 -10.59 -7.77 -13.42
C GLN A 207 -9.87 -8.77 -14.33
N GLY A 208 -10.41 -9.98 -14.42
CA GLY A 208 -9.87 -11.05 -15.24
C GLY A 208 -8.81 -11.90 -14.52
N LYS A 209 -8.41 -11.53 -13.31
CA LYS A 209 -7.55 -12.39 -12.50
C LYS A 209 -8.35 -13.51 -11.84
N THR A 210 -7.64 -14.45 -11.30
CA THR A 210 -8.21 -15.61 -10.59
C THR A 210 -7.79 -15.59 -9.14
N ILE A 211 -8.75 -15.86 -8.26
CA ILE A 211 -8.48 -16.16 -6.86
C ILE A 211 -8.48 -17.68 -6.72
N LYS A 212 -7.32 -18.25 -6.38
CA LYS A 212 -7.19 -19.69 -6.15
C LYS A 212 -7.34 -19.98 -4.67
N ILE A 213 -8.29 -20.85 -4.31
CA ILE A 213 -8.47 -21.32 -2.93
C ILE A 213 -8.04 -22.78 -2.88
N THR A 214 -7.14 -23.09 -1.95
CA THR A 214 -6.72 -24.45 -1.63
C THR A 214 -7.21 -24.78 -0.23
N LEU A 215 -8.18 -25.71 -0.15
CA LEU A 215 -8.71 -26.17 1.13
C LEU A 215 -7.71 -27.09 1.83
N ASP A 216 -7.66 -27.02 3.17
CA ASP A 216 -6.83 -27.92 3.98
C ASP A 216 -7.38 -29.35 3.95
N GLN A 217 -8.72 -29.49 3.86
CA GLN A 217 -9.43 -30.74 3.74
C GLN A 217 -10.25 -30.75 2.45
N ALA A 218 -10.26 -31.86 1.74
CA ALA A 218 -11.07 -32.01 0.54
C ALA A 218 -12.55 -31.72 0.83
N ALA A 219 -13.23 -31.06 -0.11
CA ALA A 219 -14.66 -30.79 0.01
C ALA A 219 -15.44 -32.10 0.17
N SER A 220 -16.32 -32.14 1.17
CA SER A 220 -17.17 -33.26 1.46
C SER A 220 -18.51 -32.76 1.96
N GLY A 221 -19.53 -33.65 1.96
CA GLY A 221 -20.89 -33.26 2.35
C GLY A 221 -21.60 -32.48 1.26
N ASP A 222 -22.81 -32.01 1.56
CA ASP A 222 -23.71 -31.38 0.59
C ASP A 222 -23.91 -29.87 0.85
N ALA A 223 -23.51 -29.40 2.05
CA ALA A 223 -23.68 -27.99 2.43
C ALA A 223 -22.65 -27.10 1.73
N PRO A 224 -23.05 -25.91 1.30
CA PRO A 224 -22.08 -24.90 0.82
C PRO A 224 -21.04 -24.57 1.89
N ILE A 225 -19.81 -24.33 1.45
CA ILE A 225 -18.72 -23.88 2.30
C ILE A 225 -18.67 -22.36 2.24
N GLN A 226 -18.97 -21.68 3.34
CA GLN A 226 -18.80 -20.23 3.45
C GLN A 226 -17.33 -19.94 3.70
N TRP A 227 -16.79 -18.96 3.01
CA TRP A 227 -15.39 -18.59 3.16
C TRP A 227 -15.21 -17.08 3.26
N LYS A 228 -14.19 -16.68 3.96
CA LYS A 228 -13.73 -15.29 4.04
C LYS A 228 -12.22 -15.22 4.17
N ALA A 229 -11.65 -14.12 3.74
CA ALA A 229 -10.24 -13.80 3.89
C ALA A 229 -10.09 -12.30 4.09
N SER A 230 -9.02 -11.87 4.77
CA SER A 230 -8.77 -10.46 5.04
C SER A 230 -7.34 -10.11 4.63
N LEU A 231 -7.20 -9.01 3.89
CA LEU A 231 -5.91 -8.45 3.51
C LEU A 231 -5.65 -7.23 4.40
N PRO A 232 -4.61 -7.27 5.25
CA PRO A 232 -4.30 -6.13 6.12
C PRO A 232 -3.71 -4.97 5.32
N VAL A 233 -4.07 -3.76 5.70
CA VAL A 233 -3.57 -2.53 5.08
C VAL A 233 -3.27 -1.52 6.17
N THR A 234 -2.04 -1.01 6.20
CA THR A 234 -1.63 0.07 7.09
C THR A 234 -0.87 1.12 6.27
N VAL A 235 -1.20 2.38 6.48
CA VAL A 235 -0.49 3.51 5.87
C VAL A 235 0.10 4.37 6.97
N SER A 236 1.37 4.68 6.82
CA SER A 236 2.10 5.60 7.69
C SER A 236 2.85 6.61 6.84
N TYR A 237 3.52 7.58 7.47
CA TYR A 237 4.20 8.66 6.76
C TYR A 237 5.61 8.84 7.29
N GLN A 238 6.51 9.11 6.36
CA GLN A 238 7.92 9.22 6.71
C GLN A 238 8.63 10.34 5.94
#